data_e8ce4ff942b9f2b21842350ccc386c67
#
_entry.id   e8ce4ff942b9f2b21842350ccc386c67
#
_cell.length_a   1.000
_cell.length_b   1.000
_cell.length_c   1.000
_cell.angle_alpha   90.00
_cell.angle_beta   90.00
_cell.angle_gamma   90.00
#
_symmetry.space_group_name_H-M   'P 1'
#
loop_
_entity.id
_entity.type
_entity.pdbx_description
1 polymer ?
#
loop_
_entity_poly.entity_id
_entity_poly.type
_entity_poly.pdbx_seq_one_letter_code
_entity_poly.pdbx_strand_id
1 'polypeptide(L)'
;MKKQAIRTENAPVPTGPFNQAIRIGNMVFTSGQAGRNRETGKMGDIHDQARRCIGNLSEILKTAGASLADVVKVTVFLKHASDWKGFNEEYVKLMPEPLPARTSAIVQLKSDDMLCEMECIAVIQD
;
A
#
# COMPACT_ATOMS: atom_id res chain seq x y z
N MET A 1 -2.53 17.37 18.70
CA MET A 1 -3.32 16.36 17.97
C MET A 1 -2.89 14.99 18.40
N LYS A 2 -3.82 14.12 18.62
CA LYS A 2 -3.54 12.73 18.98
C LYS A 2 -3.44 11.87 17.75
N LYS A 3 -2.53 10.91 17.77
CA LYS A 3 -2.50 9.88 16.73
C LYS A 3 -3.67 8.93 16.92
N GLN A 4 -4.34 8.61 15.81
CA GLN A 4 -5.49 7.73 15.77
C GLN A 4 -5.14 6.46 15.01
N ALA A 5 -5.34 5.31 15.64
CA ALA A 5 -5.16 4.03 14.98
C ALA A 5 -6.27 3.81 13.95
N ILE A 6 -5.89 3.40 12.75
CA ILE A 6 -6.83 3.08 11.66
C ILE A 6 -6.85 1.58 11.47
N ARG A 7 -8.07 1.05 11.37
CA ARG A 7 -8.26 -0.38 11.24
C ARG A 7 -9.48 -0.66 10.38
N THR A 8 -9.34 -1.60 9.42
CA THR A 8 -10.44 -2.04 8.56
C THR A 8 -10.35 -3.53 8.31
N GLU A 9 -11.50 -4.18 8.20
CA GLU A 9 -11.58 -5.59 7.80
C GLU A 9 -11.48 -5.77 6.28
N ASN A 10 -11.49 -4.68 5.52
CA ASN A 10 -11.40 -4.70 4.05
C ASN A 10 -9.96 -4.79 3.55
N ALA A 11 -9.00 -4.89 4.44
CA ALA A 11 -7.59 -5.13 4.14
C ALA A 11 -7.05 -6.20 5.09
N PRO A 12 -5.90 -6.82 4.78
CA PRO A 12 -5.35 -7.87 5.64
C PRO A 12 -5.12 -7.39 7.07
N VAL A 13 -5.45 -8.26 8.03
CA VAL A 13 -5.23 -8.00 9.46
C VAL A 13 -3.72 -7.94 9.72
N PRO A 14 -3.24 -6.99 10.54
CA PRO A 14 -1.84 -6.94 10.91
C PRO A 14 -1.36 -8.25 11.56
N THR A 15 -0.21 -8.73 11.12
CA THR A 15 0.39 -9.97 11.61
C THR A 15 1.46 -9.74 12.67
N GLY A 16 1.57 -8.52 13.18
CA GLY A 16 2.55 -8.14 14.19
C GLY A 16 2.07 -6.95 15.02
N PRO A 17 2.95 -6.39 15.86
CA PRO A 17 2.59 -5.32 16.78
C PRO A 17 2.57 -3.95 16.07
N PHE A 18 1.64 -3.75 15.14
CA PHE A 18 1.46 -2.51 14.39
C PHE A 18 0.01 -2.36 13.92
N ASN A 19 -0.36 -1.15 13.60
CA ASN A 19 -1.66 -0.84 13.00
C ASN A 19 -1.53 -0.78 11.47
N GLN A 20 -2.65 -0.88 10.77
CA GLN A 20 -2.66 -0.71 9.31
C GLN A 20 -2.28 0.72 8.91
N ALA A 21 -2.69 1.69 9.70
CA ALA A 21 -2.30 3.09 9.51
C ALA A 21 -2.47 3.89 10.80
N ILE A 22 -1.84 5.05 10.80
CA ILE A 22 -2.03 6.08 11.82
C ILE A 22 -2.49 7.36 11.12
N ARG A 23 -3.54 7.97 11.65
CA ARG A 23 -3.94 9.32 11.24
C ARG A 23 -3.58 10.30 12.35
N ILE A 24 -2.98 11.42 11.97
CA ILE A 24 -2.75 12.56 12.87
C ILE A 24 -3.08 13.84 12.10
N GLY A 25 -4.06 14.60 12.61
CA GLY A 25 -4.58 15.76 11.88
C GLY A 25 -5.10 15.33 10.49
N ASN A 26 -4.58 15.94 9.44
CA ASN A 26 -4.92 15.60 8.06
C ASN A 26 -3.92 14.64 7.40
N MET A 27 -2.97 14.10 8.16
CA MET A 27 -1.95 13.18 7.63
C MET A 27 -2.28 11.74 7.97
N VAL A 28 -2.03 10.85 7.02
CA VAL A 28 -2.21 9.40 7.21
C VAL A 28 -0.92 8.71 6.79
N PHE A 29 -0.42 7.86 7.69
CA PHE A 29 0.79 7.07 7.48
C PHE A 29 0.38 5.60 7.49
N THR A 30 0.61 4.87 6.40
CA THR A 30 0.24 3.46 6.35
C THR A 30 1.42 2.56 6.67
N SER A 31 1.12 1.39 7.18
CA SER A 31 2.05 0.27 7.16
C SER A 31 2.18 -0.26 5.74
N GLY A 32 3.23 -1.02 5.48
CA GLY A 32 3.40 -1.69 4.20
C GLY A 32 2.31 -2.74 3.96
N GLN A 33 1.81 -2.78 2.73
CA GLN A 33 0.81 -3.75 2.31
C GLN A 33 1.40 -4.67 1.24
N ALA A 34 1.28 -5.96 1.45
CA ALA A 34 1.56 -6.98 0.45
C ALA A 34 0.30 -7.24 -0.38
N GLY A 35 0.47 -7.96 -1.47
CA GLY A 35 -0.62 -8.26 -2.39
C GLY A 35 -1.30 -9.61 -2.16
N ARG A 36 -1.40 -10.07 -0.92
CA ARG A 36 -2.09 -11.32 -0.62
C ARG A 36 -3.60 -11.15 -0.79
N ASN A 37 -4.23 -12.12 -1.47
CA ASN A 37 -5.67 -12.20 -1.52
C ASN A 37 -6.16 -12.66 -0.14
N ARG A 38 -6.85 -11.80 0.58
CA ARG A 38 -7.27 -12.09 1.97
C ARG A 38 -8.31 -13.20 2.07
N GLU A 39 -9.02 -13.49 0.99
CA GLU A 39 -10.04 -14.56 0.97
C GLU A 39 -9.43 -15.92 0.68
N THR A 40 -8.51 -16.01 -0.28
CA THR A 40 -7.90 -17.26 -0.73
C THR A 40 -6.51 -17.51 -0.17
N GLY A 41 -5.84 -16.46 0.33
CA GLY A 41 -4.44 -16.51 0.76
C GLY A 41 -3.43 -16.57 -0.38
N LYS A 42 -3.88 -16.57 -1.62
CA LYS A 42 -2.99 -16.67 -2.79
C LYS A 42 -2.33 -15.34 -3.10
N MET A 43 -1.13 -15.39 -3.66
CA MET A 43 -0.35 -14.20 -4.01
C MET A 43 -0.48 -13.84 -5.49
N GLY A 44 -0.40 -14.81 -6.40
CA GLY A 44 -0.43 -14.54 -7.82
C GLY A 44 0.88 -13.96 -8.34
N ASP A 45 0.84 -13.41 -9.57
CA ASP A 45 2.01 -12.80 -10.21
C ASP A 45 2.17 -11.33 -9.76
N ILE A 46 3.15 -10.63 -10.35
CA ILE A 46 3.42 -9.23 -9.98
C ILE A 46 2.23 -8.31 -10.28
N HIS A 47 1.48 -8.57 -11.36
CA HIS A 47 0.30 -7.76 -11.69
C HIS A 47 -0.80 -7.94 -10.65
N ASP A 48 -1.07 -9.18 -10.24
CA ASP A 48 -2.04 -9.49 -9.19
C ASP A 48 -1.65 -8.85 -7.87
N GLN A 49 -0.38 -8.99 -7.50
CA GLN A 49 0.12 -8.46 -6.23
C GLN A 49 0.12 -6.94 -6.21
N ALA A 50 0.51 -6.29 -7.30
CA ALA A 50 0.49 -4.83 -7.40
C ALA A 50 -0.93 -4.28 -7.23
N ARG A 51 -1.91 -4.87 -7.92
CA ARG A 51 -3.31 -4.45 -7.80
C ARG A 51 -3.82 -4.59 -6.36
N ARG A 52 -3.50 -5.71 -5.70
CA ARG A 52 -3.96 -5.92 -4.33
C ARG A 52 -3.24 -5.06 -3.30
N CYS A 53 -1.93 -4.82 -3.48
CA CYS A 53 -1.21 -3.85 -2.65
C CYS A 53 -1.92 -2.50 -2.65
N ILE A 54 -2.17 -1.96 -3.84
CA ILE A 54 -2.78 -0.64 -4.01
C ILE A 54 -4.23 -0.67 -3.54
N GLY A 55 -4.97 -1.75 -3.83
CA GLY A 55 -6.34 -1.93 -3.36
C GLY A 55 -6.44 -1.96 -1.84
N ASN A 56 -5.53 -2.66 -1.18
CA ASN A 56 -5.47 -2.70 0.28
C ASN A 56 -5.21 -1.31 0.86
N LEU A 57 -4.26 -0.57 0.28
CA LEU A 57 -3.98 0.80 0.70
C LEU A 57 -5.19 1.70 0.51
N SER A 58 -5.90 1.56 -0.61
CA SER A 58 -7.12 2.32 -0.88
C SER A 58 -8.17 2.11 0.21
N GLU A 59 -8.40 0.86 0.61
CA GLU A 59 -9.37 0.54 1.67
C GLU A 59 -8.96 1.11 3.03
N ILE A 60 -7.67 1.04 3.35
CA ILE A 60 -7.13 1.62 4.59
C ILE A 60 -7.31 3.14 4.59
N LEU A 61 -6.98 3.79 3.47
CA LEU A 61 -7.11 5.24 3.34
C LEU A 61 -8.55 5.69 3.46
N LYS A 62 -9.50 4.98 2.84
CA LYS A 62 -10.93 5.28 2.98
C LYS A 62 -11.37 5.27 4.43
N THR A 63 -10.94 4.27 5.18
CA THR A 63 -11.27 4.15 6.61
C THR A 63 -10.70 5.33 7.41
N ALA A 64 -9.58 5.87 6.97
CA ALA A 64 -8.96 7.05 7.59
C ALA A 64 -9.57 8.37 7.12
N GLY A 65 -10.50 8.35 6.17
CA GLY A 65 -11.09 9.57 5.61
C GLY A 65 -10.32 10.16 4.44
N ALA A 66 -9.42 9.38 3.85
CA ALA A 66 -8.58 9.78 2.73
C ALA A 66 -8.89 8.95 1.48
N SER A 67 -8.15 9.19 0.41
CA SER A 67 -8.24 8.40 -0.82
C SER A 67 -6.86 8.34 -1.48
N LEU A 68 -6.73 7.54 -2.52
CA LEU A 68 -5.49 7.48 -3.30
C LEU A 68 -5.10 8.84 -3.89
N ALA A 69 -6.09 9.71 -4.16
CA ALA A 69 -5.82 11.07 -4.65
C ALA A 69 -5.09 11.95 -3.63
N ASP A 70 -5.16 11.60 -2.34
CA ASP A 70 -4.49 12.33 -1.27
C ASP A 70 -3.05 11.86 -1.02
N VAL A 71 -2.62 10.79 -1.69
CA VAL A 71 -1.28 10.22 -1.47
C VAL A 71 -0.22 11.15 -2.04
N VAL A 72 0.76 11.52 -1.21
CA VAL A 72 1.84 12.43 -1.59
C VAL A 72 3.18 11.72 -1.71
N LYS A 73 3.34 10.58 -1.04
CA LYS A 73 4.59 9.81 -1.04
C LYS A 73 4.29 8.33 -0.96
N VAL A 74 4.97 7.54 -1.79
CA VAL A 74 4.95 6.08 -1.68
C VAL A 74 6.37 5.54 -1.59
N THR A 75 6.50 4.40 -0.92
CA THR A 75 7.70 3.57 -0.96
C THR A 75 7.29 2.20 -1.48
N VAL A 76 7.94 1.77 -2.54
CA VAL A 76 7.68 0.47 -3.18
C VAL A 76 8.88 -0.44 -2.95
N PHE A 77 8.61 -1.62 -2.44
CA PHE A 77 9.62 -2.67 -2.27
C PHE A 77 9.33 -3.79 -3.26
N LEU A 78 10.34 -4.17 -4.04
CA LEU A 78 10.24 -5.27 -5.00
C LEU A 78 11.25 -6.35 -4.64
N LYS A 79 10.86 -7.60 -4.82
CA LYS A 79 11.78 -8.73 -4.64
C LYS A 79 12.76 -8.83 -5.81
N HIS A 80 12.29 -8.60 -7.04
CA HIS A 80 13.08 -8.73 -8.26
C HIS A 80 13.04 -7.43 -9.07
N ALA A 81 14.21 -7.00 -9.54
CA ALA A 81 14.30 -5.85 -10.45
C ALA A 81 13.49 -6.08 -11.74
N SER A 82 13.38 -7.34 -12.17
CA SER A 82 12.59 -7.70 -13.37
C SER A 82 11.09 -7.43 -13.22
N ASP A 83 10.58 -7.24 -12.01
CA ASP A 83 9.16 -6.95 -11.77
C ASP A 83 8.84 -5.45 -11.82
N TRP A 84 9.84 -4.60 -12.01
CA TRP A 84 9.67 -3.14 -12.10
C TRP A 84 8.62 -2.74 -13.13
N LYS A 85 8.75 -3.29 -14.34
CA LYS A 85 7.83 -2.95 -15.44
C LYS A 85 6.39 -3.38 -15.14
N GLY A 86 6.22 -4.63 -14.68
CA GLY A 86 4.89 -5.17 -14.38
C GLY A 86 4.20 -4.43 -13.24
N PHE A 87 4.95 -4.12 -12.19
CA PHE A 87 4.42 -3.31 -11.09
C PHE A 87 3.96 -1.93 -11.60
N ASN A 88 4.80 -1.26 -12.37
CA ASN A 88 4.49 0.08 -12.88
C ASN A 88 3.29 0.09 -13.82
N GLU A 89 3.07 -0.95 -14.60
CA GLU A 89 1.89 -1.05 -15.47
C GLU A 89 0.60 -0.98 -14.66
N GLU A 90 0.54 -1.65 -13.52
CA GLU A 90 -0.63 -1.59 -12.63
C GLU A 90 -0.70 -0.27 -11.86
N TYR A 91 0.45 0.22 -11.41
CA TYR A 91 0.54 1.46 -10.65
C TYR A 91 -0.05 2.66 -11.42
N VAL A 92 0.31 2.82 -12.69
CA VAL A 92 -0.19 3.95 -13.50
C VAL A 92 -1.68 3.86 -13.80
N LYS A 93 -2.25 2.65 -13.79
CA LYS A 93 -3.70 2.47 -13.97
C LYS A 93 -4.51 2.89 -12.75
N LEU A 94 -3.93 2.75 -11.55
CA LEU A 94 -4.65 2.87 -10.30
C LEU A 94 -4.35 4.15 -9.54
N MET A 95 -3.15 4.71 -9.69
CA MET A 95 -2.76 5.92 -8.96
C MET A 95 -3.19 7.16 -9.72
N PRO A 96 -3.97 8.07 -9.06
CA PRO A 96 -4.41 9.31 -9.70
C PRO A 96 -3.27 10.30 -9.94
N GLU A 97 -3.42 11.10 -10.99
CA GLU A 97 -2.56 12.26 -11.25
C GLU A 97 -2.95 13.44 -10.32
N PRO A 98 -2.00 14.27 -9.86
CA PRO A 98 -0.56 14.12 -10.09
C PRO A 98 0.01 12.94 -9.29
N LEU A 99 0.91 12.18 -9.90
CA LEU A 99 1.49 11.02 -9.24
C LEU A 99 2.27 11.44 -7.98
N PRO A 100 2.22 10.64 -6.91
CA PRO A 100 3.00 10.94 -5.71
C PRO A 100 4.50 10.82 -5.96
N ALA A 101 5.28 11.45 -5.09
CA ALA A 101 6.72 11.17 -5.03
C ALA A 101 6.91 9.71 -4.64
N ARG A 102 7.95 9.06 -5.17
CA ARG A 102 8.16 7.64 -4.97
C ARG A 102 9.63 7.30 -4.79
N THR A 103 9.90 6.40 -3.86
CA THR A 103 11.18 5.69 -3.73
C THR A 103 10.90 4.21 -3.95
N SER A 104 11.74 3.53 -4.72
CA SER A 104 11.63 2.09 -4.94
C SER A 104 12.96 1.42 -4.59
N ALA A 105 12.88 0.24 -4.00
CA ALA A 105 14.05 -0.53 -3.58
C ALA A 105 13.83 -2.01 -3.88
N ILE A 106 14.92 -2.70 -4.23
CA ILE A 106 14.94 -4.15 -4.38
C ILE A 106 15.42 -4.71 -3.05
N VAL A 107 14.58 -5.54 -2.41
CA VAL A 107 14.84 -6.01 -1.05
C VAL A 107 14.40 -7.47 -0.90
N GLN A 108 14.89 -8.11 0.14
CA GLN A 108 14.32 -9.38 0.59
C GLN A 108 13.03 -9.07 1.36
N LEU A 109 11.93 -9.69 0.94
CA LEU A 109 10.64 -9.51 1.60
C LEU A 109 10.39 -10.60 2.63
N LYS A 110 9.36 -10.40 3.47
CA LYS A 110 9.08 -11.24 4.63
C LYS A 110 8.80 -12.70 4.29
N SER A 111 8.14 -12.98 3.17
CA SER A 111 7.89 -14.35 2.72
C SER A 111 8.29 -14.53 1.26
N ASP A 112 8.61 -15.79 0.90
CA ASP A 112 9.17 -16.10 -0.41
C ASP A 112 8.22 -15.82 -1.58
N ASP A 113 6.92 -15.88 -1.33
CA ASP A 113 5.90 -15.64 -2.35
C ASP A 113 5.52 -14.18 -2.52
N MET A 114 6.03 -13.29 -1.68
CA MET A 114 5.84 -11.85 -1.84
C MET A 114 6.76 -11.31 -2.92
N LEU A 115 6.19 -10.64 -3.92
CA LEU A 115 6.94 -10.00 -5.01
C LEU A 115 7.04 -8.50 -4.83
N CYS A 116 6.11 -7.91 -4.07
CA CYS A 116 6.11 -6.48 -3.81
C CYS A 116 5.43 -6.14 -2.48
N GLU A 117 5.72 -4.94 -2.00
CA GLU A 117 5.08 -4.33 -0.85
C GLU A 117 5.08 -2.83 -1.07
N MET A 118 4.05 -2.13 -0.60
CA MET A 118 3.96 -0.67 -0.74
C MET A 118 3.40 -0.05 0.53
N GLU A 119 3.98 1.08 0.91
CA GLU A 119 3.47 1.95 1.96
C GLU A 119 3.26 3.34 1.40
N CYS A 120 2.46 4.17 2.08
CA CYS A 120 2.24 5.53 1.61
C CYS A 120 2.01 6.52 2.75
N ILE A 121 2.18 7.79 2.40
CA ILE A 121 1.79 8.94 3.21
C ILE A 121 0.75 9.72 2.41
N ALA A 122 -0.38 9.99 3.04
CA ALA A 122 -1.44 10.80 2.44
C ALA A 122 -1.68 12.06 3.26
N VAL A 123 -2.05 13.14 2.59
CA VAL A 123 -2.47 14.40 3.24
C VAL A 123 -3.87 14.70 2.73
N ILE A 124 -4.85 14.66 3.63
CA ILE A 124 -6.25 14.88 3.28
C ILE A 124 -6.42 16.31 2.83
N GLN A 125 -6.97 16.48 1.63
CA GLN A 125 -7.19 17.78 1.03
C GLN A 125 -8.50 18.39 1.53
N ASP A 126 -8.52 19.69 1.63
CA ASP A 126 -9.74 20.45 1.98
C ASP A 126 -10.66 20.59 0.77
#